data_28ca1d7c99355d398295df3335f08317
#
_entry.id   28ca1d7c99355d398295df3335f08317
#
_cell.length_a   1.000
_cell.length_b   1.000
_cell.length_c   1.000
_cell.angle_alpha   90.00
_cell.angle_beta   90.00
_cell.angle_gamma   90.00
#
_symmetry.space_group_name_H-M   'P 1'
#
loop_
_entity.id
_entity.type
_entity.pdbx_description
1 polymer ?
#
loop_
_entity_poly.entity_id
_entity_poly.type
_entity_poly.pdbx_seq_one_letter_code
_entity_poly.pdbx_strand_id
1 'polypeptide(L)'
;SRLRGRIDDLSQNFYQFTREPDSEIVKLLSPVGSPNAYYALYGWAPGAGLTLDDVPGPKTEWTLESGETLSVDSPVTLIWKNQTGMTFRRTIAVDEDYLFTVTQSVENGSGWSASLAPYGILARHGEPEGLKNFFILHEGLVRMTDGELQETKYKDIVDYPVDDRERTQAERLDATNSGWIGYTDHYWMTTLIPDQAKPFRSTSKYFDSRDLFQAEAVMPPETVAPGTTTTVTTRLFAGAKEWEEIKHYEDEEGVAGFLDSIDWGWFFFLTKPIFWLLHNINQLIGNMGWSIIGLTLIIKAFLFPLAYKSYVSMAKMKELQPQMEKLKEAAGEDRQKLQQGMMELYKKEKVNPASGCLPILIQIPIFFSLYKVIFVTLELRHAP
;
A
#
# COMPACT_ATOMS: atom_id res chain seq x y z
N SER A 1 -23.57 4.26 6.24
CA SER A 1 -24.92 4.70 5.80
C SER A 1 -25.91 3.54 5.77
N ARG A 2 -27.13 3.71 6.34
CA ARG A 2 -28.21 2.72 6.28
C ARG A 2 -28.68 2.47 4.85
N LEU A 3 -28.69 3.48 4.02
CA LEU A 3 -28.97 3.32 2.60
C LEU A 3 -27.79 2.59 1.95
N ARG A 4 -28.06 1.42 1.35
CA ARG A 4 -27.08 0.56 0.68
C ARG A 4 -26.05 -0.11 1.59
N GLY A 5 -26.10 0.10 2.94
CA GLY A 5 -25.16 -0.51 3.90
C GLY A 5 -23.69 -0.22 3.60
N ARG A 6 -23.34 1.02 3.28
CA ARG A 6 -21.97 1.43 2.92
C ARG A 6 -21.19 1.93 4.11
N ILE A 7 -19.87 1.79 4.01
CA ILE A 7 -18.91 2.52 4.82
C ILE A 7 -18.45 3.69 3.94
N ASP A 8 -19.04 4.87 4.15
CA ASP A 8 -18.97 6.00 3.21
C ASP A 8 -18.76 7.37 3.88
N ASP A 9 -18.49 7.40 5.17
CA ASP A 9 -18.13 8.63 5.89
C ASP A 9 -17.15 8.28 6.99
N LEU A 10 -15.88 8.59 6.76
CA LEU A 10 -14.78 8.30 7.68
C LEU A 10 -13.81 9.47 7.72
N SER A 11 -13.67 10.05 8.90
CA SER A 11 -12.71 11.12 9.17
C SER A 11 -11.63 10.62 10.14
N GLN A 12 -10.38 10.97 9.85
CA GLN A 12 -9.21 10.64 10.67
C GLN A 12 -8.98 11.75 11.69
N ASN A 13 -9.64 11.66 12.84
CA ASN A 13 -9.69 12.74 13.84
C ASN A 13 -8.32 13.14 14.42
N PHE A 14 -7.33 12.27 14.34
CA PHE A 14 -5.97 12.55 14.82
C PHE A 14 -5.09 13.25 13.78
N TYR A 15 -5.58 13.44 12.54
CA TYR A 15 -4.80 13.95 11.44
C TYR A 15 -5.47 15.11 10.73
N GLN A 16 -4.68 16.11 10.38
CA GLN A 16 -5.07 17.26 9.58
C GLN A 16 -4.37 17.24 8.23
N PHE A 17 -4.97 17.82 7.20
CA PHE A 17 -4.38 17.91 5.86
C PHE A 17 -3.06 18.68 5.82
N THR A 18 -2.95 19.74 6.65
CA THR A 18 -1.72 20.54 6.78
C THR A 18 -1.34 20.68 8.26
N ARG A 19 -0.16 21.27 8.52
CA ARG A 19 0.30 21.57 9.90
C ARG A 19 -0.30 22.87 10.46
N GLU A 20 -1.13 23.56 9.73
CA GLU A 20 -1.78 24.77 10.19
C GLU A 20 -2.86 24.45 11.23
N PRO A 21 -2.98 25.25 12.32
CA PRO A 21 -3.92 24.96 13.42
C PRO A 21 -5.38 24.84 13.01
N ASP A 22 -5.77 25.50 11.92
CA ASP A 22 -7.14 25.54 11.39
C ASP A 22 -7.33 24.62 10.16
N SER A 23 -6.39 23.69 9.90
CA SER A 23 -6.50 22.78 8.78
C SER A 23 -7.64 21.77 9.00
N GLU A 24 -8.35 21.45 7.93
CA GLU A 24 -9.44 20.48 7.97
C GLU A 24 -8.92 19.08 8.35
N ILE A 25 -9.78 18.35 9.08
CA ILE A 25 -9.53 16.93 9.41
C ILE A 25 -9.52 16.12 8.12
N VAL A 26 -8.61 15.16 8.03
CA VAL A 26 -8.51 14.27 6.87
C VAL A 26 -9.77 13.44 6.75
N LYS A 27 -10.54 13.66 5.70
CA LYS A 27 -11.71 12.87 5.34
C LYS A 27 -11.30 11.79 4.33
N LEU A 28 -11.16 10.56 4.81
CA LEU A 28 -10.68 9.44 3.99
C LEU A 28 -11.80 8.86 3.11
N LEU A 29 -12.99 8.67 3.67
CA LEU A 29 -14.16 8.20 2.92
C LEU A 29 -15.22 9.30 2.84
N SER A 30 -15.87 9.39 1.69
CA SER A 30 -16.88 10.41 1.39
C SER A 30 -18.09 9.77 0.68
N PRO A 31 -19.33 10.15 1.07
CA PRO A 31 -20.53 9.52 0.55
C PRO A 31 -20.77 9.80 -0.94
N VAL A 32 -21.54 8.94 -1.55
CA VAL A 32 -21.99 9.11 -2.94
C VAL A 32 -22.76 10.42 -3.09
N GLY A 33 -22.37 11.17 -4.12
CA GLY A 33 -22.96 12.50 -4.41
C GLY A 33 -22.16 13.65 -3.81
N SER A 34 -21.14 13.37 -2.98
CA SER A 34 -20.14 14.37 -2.62
C SER A 34 -19.12 14.55 -3.74
N PRO A 35 -18.46 15.71 -3.83
CA PRO A 35 -17.26 15.82 -4.66
C PRO A 35 -16.25 14.74 -4.25
N ASN A 36 -15.61 14.10 -5.22
CA ASN A 36 -14.60 13.06 -4.98
C ASN A 36 -15.08 11.93 -4.05
N ALA A 37 -16.31 11.43 -4.28
CA ALA A 37 -16.89 10.37 -3.46
C ALA A 37 -15.98 9.14 -3.43
N TYR A 38 -15.70 8.64 -2.22
CA TYR A 38 -14.87 7.47 -1.99
C TYR A 38 -15.48 6.63 -0.88
N TYR A 39 -15.82 5.38 -1.17
CA TYR A 39 -16.56 4.54 -0.22
C TYR A 39 -16.29 3.05 -0.43
N ALA A 40 -16.52 2.28 0.64
CA ALA A 40 -16.55 0.83 0.60
C ALA A 40 -17.98 0.31 0.62
N LEU A 41 -18.25 -0.72 -0.14
CA LEU A 41 -19.50 -1.45 -0.12
C LEU A 41 -19.27 -2.96 -0.17
N TYR A 42 -20.21 -3.68 0.42
CA TYR A 42 -20.18 -5.13 0.49
C TYR A 42 -21.51 -5.71 0.01
N GLY A 43 -21.50 -6.95 -0.45
CA GLY A 43 -22.72 -7.55 -0.93
C GLY A 43 -22.55 -9.01 -1.31
N TRP A 44 -23.59 -9.51 -1.93
CA TRP A 44 -23.66 -10.86 -2.46
C TRP A 44 -24.05 -10.82 -3.93
N ALA A 45 -23.25 -11.43 -4.77
CA ALA A 45 -23.60 -11.61 -6.19
C ALA A 45 -24.50 -12.86 -6.32
N PRO A 46 -25.64 -12.75 -7.01
CA PRO A 46 -26.55 -13.88 -7.20
C PRO A 46 -25.93 -14.92 -8.14
N GLY A 47 -25.96 -16.18 -7.76
CA GLY A 47 -25.60 -17.32 -8.58
C GLY A 47 -26.79 -17.93 -9.31
N ALA A 48 -26.63 -19.17 -9.75
CA ALA A 48 -27.66 -19.86 -10.51
C ALA A 48 -29.01 -19.92 -9.75
N GLY A 49 -30.09 -19.55 -10.43
CA GLY A 49 -31.46 -19.56 -9.89
C GLY A 49 -31.87 -18.30 -9.13
N LEU A 50 -30.98 -17.35 -8.94
CA LEU A 50 -31.24 -16.07 -8.30
C LEU A 50 -31.11 -14.92 -9.29
N THR A 51 -31.80 -13.82 -8.99
CA THR A 51 -31.75 -12.56 -9.72
C THR A 51 -31.12 -11.45 -8.87
N LEU A 52 -30.86 -10.30 -9.47
CA LEU A 52 -30.38 -9.12 -8.72
C LEU A 52 -31.39 -8.58 -7.69
N ASP A 53 -32.68 -8.90 -7.86
CA ASP A 53 -33.72 -8.49 -6.91
C ASP A 53 -33.78 -9.40 -5.67
N ASP A 54 -33.16 -10.59 -5.75
CA ASP A 54 -33.10 -11.54 -4.63
C ASP A 54 -31.98 -11.21 -3.62
N VAL A 55 -31.05 -10.29 -3.98
CA VAL A 55 -29.91 -9.91 -3.16
C VAL A 55 -29.93 -8.41 -2.87
N PRO A 56 -29.27 -7.94 -1.77
CA PRO A 56 -29.19 -6.52 -1.47
C PRO A 56 -28.46 -5.76 -2.59
N GLY A 57 -29.16 -4.80 -3.20
CA GLY A 57 -28.67 -4.02 -4.33
C GLY A 57 -28.48 -2.52 -4.03
N PRO A 58 -28.24 -1.73 -5.06
CA PRO A 58 -27.98 -0.30 -4.90
C PRO A 58 -29.11 0.54 -4.31
N LYS A 59 -30.33 0.04 -4.27
CA LYS A 59 -31.52 0.72 -3.73
C LYS A 59 -32.00 0.10 -2.42
N THR A 60 -31.30 -0.92 -1.91
CA THR A 60 -31.69 -1.61 -0.68
C THR A 60 -31.58 -0.69 0.52
N GLU A 61 -32.66 -0.55 1.27
CA GLU A 61 -32.70 0.10 2.56
C GLU A 61 -32.52 -0.97 3.65
N TRP A 62 -31.42 -0.88 4.36
CA TRP A 62 -31.12 -1.76 5.47
C TRP A 62 -31.77 -1.24 6.74
N THR A 63 -32.30 -2.15 7.54
CA THR A 63 -32.81 -1.85 8.89
C THR A 63 -31.73 -2.15 9.92
N LEU A 64 -31.66 -1.33 10.96
CA LEU A 64 -30.76 -1.56 12.09
C LEU A 64 -31.32 -2.70 12.94
N GLU A 65 -30.59 -3.80 13.10
CA GLU A 65 -30.96 -4.92 13.97
C GLU A 65 -30.38 -4.75 15.37
N SER A 66 -29.12 -4.33 15.48
CA SER A 66 -28.47 -4.06 16.76
C SER A 66 -27.34 -3.00 16.65
N GLY A 67 -26.99 -2.38 17.77
CA GLY A 67 -26.05 -1.27 17.83
C GLY A 67 -26.68 0.04 17.38
N GLU A 68 -26.35 1.17 17.99
CA GLU A 68 -26.84 2.50 17.59
C GLU A 68 -25.79 3.29 16.82
N THR A 69 -24.57 3.24 17.33
CA THR A 69 -23.41 3.95 16.79
C THR A 69 -22.24 3.00 16.73
N LEU A 70 -21.55 2.97 15.59
CA LEU A 70 -20.33 2.19 15.44
C LEU A 70 -19.19 2.83 16.23
N SER A 71 -18.60 2.08 17.13
CA SER A 71 -17.37 2.42 17.86
C SER A 71 -16.56 1.15 18.12
N VAL A 72 -15.38 1.29 18.69
CA VAL A 72 -14.49 0.16 19.01
C VAL A 72 -15.22 -0.92 19.84
N ASP A 73 -16.00 -0.49 20.84
CA ASP A 73 -16.73 -1.39 21.75
C ASP A 73 -18.18 -1.69 21.30
N SER A 74 -18.63 -1.08 20.20
CA SER A 74 -20.04 -1.16 19.79
C SER A 74 -20.19 -1.47 18.30
N PRO A 75 -20.19 -2.76 17.90
CA PRO A 75 -20.47 -3.15 16.53
C PRO A 75 -21.93 -2.85 16.16
N VAL A 76 -22.16 -2.66 14.87
CA VAL A 76 -23.48 -2.37 14.32
C VAL A 76 -23.88 -3.48 13.37
N THR A 77 -25.13 -4.00 13.54
CA THR A 77 -25.70 -5.01 12.64
C THR A 77 -26.86 -4.44 11.85
N LEU A 78 -26.78 -4.57 10.54
CA LEU A 78 -27.81 -4.23 9.58
C LEU A 78 -28.48 -5.51 9.08
N ILE A 79 -29.81 -5.46 8.89
CA ILE A 79 -30.60 -6.59 8.38
C ILE A 79 -31.45 -6.15 7.19
N TRP A 80 -31.59 -7.04 6.23
CA TRP A 80 -32.53 -6.93 5.13
C TRP A 80 -33.13 -8.31 4.79
N LYS A 81 -34.42 -8.35 4.49
CA LYS A 81 -35.15 -9.55 4.11
C LYS A 81 -35.72 -9.39 2.71
N ASN A 82 -35.50 -10.35 1.85
CA ASN A 82 -36.12 -10.36 0.55
C ASN A 82 -37.52 -11.01 0.57
N GLN A 83 -38.20 -11.00 -0.57
CA GLN A 83 -39.54 -11.56 -0.70
C GLN A 83 -39.52 -13.09 -0.81
N THR A 84 -38.39 -13.71 -1.10
CA THR A 84 -38.25 -15.16 -1.30
C THR A 84 -37.90 -15.90 0.00
N GLY A 85 -37.80 -15.20 1.12
CA GLY A 85 -37.54 -15.78 2.43
C GLY A 85 -36.09 -15.82 2.87
N MET A 86 -35.19 -15.16 2.13
CA MET A 86 -33.80 -15.04 2.56
C MET A 86 -33.61 -13.79 3.43
N THR A 87 -32.81 -13.94 4.50
CA THR A 87 -32.44 -12.85 5.41
C THR A 87 -30.95 -12.60 5.32
N PHE A 88 -30.60 -11.36 4.98
CA PHE A 88 -29.22 -10.90 4.90
C PHE A 88 -28.90 -10.05 6.11
N ARG A 89 -27.73 -10.32 6.73
CA ARG A 89 -27.21 -9.50 7.82
C ARG A 89 -25.81 -9.02 7.49
N ARG A 90 -25.47 -7.85 7.98
CA ARG A 90 -24.13 -7.29 7.91
C ARG A 90 -23.76 -6.69 9.24
N THR A 91 -22.83 -7.31 9.92
CA THR A 91 -22.24 -6.77 11.14
C THR A 91 -20.93 -6.06 10.81
N ILE A 92 -20.77 -4.84 11.29
CA ILE A 92 -19.59 -4.02 11.12
C ILE A 92 -19.06 -3.74 12.52
N ALA A 93 -17.79 -4.10 12.76
CA ALA A 93 -17.00 -3.72 13.91
C ALA A 93 -15.79 -2.92 13.45
N VAL A 94 -15.16 -2.15 14.32
CA VAL A 94 -13.94 -1.40 14.05
C VAL A 94 -13.05 -1.45 15.27
N ASP A 95 -11.73 -1.56 15.08
CA ASP A 95 -10.75 -1.43 16.14
C ASP A 95 -10.28 0.02 16.35
N GLU A 96 -9.29 0.22 17.21
CA GLU A 96 -8.75 1.55 17.52
C GLU A 96 -7.99 2.17 16.33
N ASP A 97 -7.44 1.32 15.42
CA ASP A 97 -6.53 1.72 14.34
C ASP A 97 -7.17 1.64 12.95
N TYR A 98 -8.53 1.67 12.93
CA TYR A 98 -9.35 1.73 11.71
C TYR A 98 -9.31 0.48 10.83
N LEU A 99 -9.08 -0.70 11.40
CA LEU A 99 -9.40 -1.96 10.75
C LEU A 99 -10.86 -2.32 11.05
N PHE A 100 -11.67 -2.32 10.01
CA PHE A 100 -13.07 -2.73 10.08
C PHE A 100 -13.19 -4.22 9.83
N THR A 101 -13.92 -4.92 10.68
CA THR A 101 -14.35 -6.29 10.46
C THR A 101 -15.78 -6.29 9.94
N VAL A 102 -15.96 -6.82 8.73
CA VAL A 102 -17.27 -6.90 8.06
C VAL A 102 -17.70 -8.35 7.95
N THR A 103 -18.69 -8.73 8.76
CA THR A 103 -19.27 -10.06 8.73
C THR A 103 -20.60 -10.02 7.99
N GLN A 104 -20.70 -10.74 6.89
CA GLN A 104 -21.90 -10.87 6.08
C GLN A 104 -22.49 -12.27 6.28
N SER A 105 -23.77 -12.39 6.55
CA SER A 105 -24.47 -13.67 6.64
C SER A 105 -25.75 -13.68 5.80
N VAL A 106 -26.08 -14.88 5.31
CA VAL A 106 -27.32 -15.16 4.59
C VAL A 106 -27.97 -16.35 5.25
N GLU A 107 -29.16 -16.15 5.78
CA GLU A 107 -30.07 -17.20 6.28
C GLU A 107 -31.08 -17.53 5.17
N ASN A 108 -31.07 -18.74 4.68
CA ASN A 108 -31.96 -19.18 3.61
C ASN A 108 -33.23 -19.78 4.15
N GLY A 109 -34.27 -18.96 4.34
CA GLY A 109 -35.62 -19.42 4.70
C GLY A 109 -36.49 -19.83 3.51
N SER A 110 -35.91 -19.89 2.28
CA SER A 110 -36.63 -20.38 1.10
C SER A 110 -36.69 -21.90 1.03
N GLY A 111 -37.49 -22.41 0.11
CA GLY A 111 -37.62 -23.87 -0.09
C GLY A 111 -36.55 -24.49 -1.01
N TRP A 112 -35.56 -23.77 -1.47
CA TRP A 112 -34.52 -24.23 -2.41
C TRP A 112 -33.13 -23.77 -2.01
N SER A 113 -32.10 -24.46 -2.50
CA SER A 113 -30.71 -24.05 -2.30
C SER A 113 -30.37 -22.81 -3.13
N ALA A 114 -29.73 -21.85 -2.50
CA ALA A 114 -29.29 -20.60 -3.12
C ALA A 114 -27.74 -20.59 -3.29
N SER A 115 -27.27 -20.15 -4.44
CA SER A 115 -25.83 -19.94 -4.68
C SER A 115 -25.54 -18.45 -4.68
N LEU A 116 -24.57 -18.01 -3.86
CA LEU A 116 -24.26 -16.60 -3.61
C LEU A 116 -22.75 -16.40 -3.49
N ALA A 117 -22.19 -15.44 -4.20
CA ALA A 117 -20.78 -15.07 -4.07
C ALA A 117 -20.63 -13.77 -3.26
N PRO A 118 -19.98 -13.81 -2.09
CA PRO A 118 -19.75 -12.60 -1.31
C PRO A 118 -18.68 -11.72 -1.98
N TYR A 119 -18.82 -10.39 -1.88
CA TYR A 119 -17.87 -9.44 -2.42
C TYR A 119 -17.70 -8.20 -1.55
N GLY A 120 -16.55 -7.54 -1.72
CA GLY A 120 -16.27 -6.18 -1.26
C GLY A 120 -15.81 -5.32 -2.44
N ILE A 121 -16.16 -4.05 -2.40
CA ILE A 121 -15.80 -3.08 -3.44
C ILE A 121 -15.36 -1.76 -2.77
N LEU A 122 -14.24 -1.23 -3.26
CA LEU A 122 -13.86 0.18 -3.08
C LEU A 122 -14.19 0.93 -4.36
N ALA A 123 -14.90 2.03 -4.24
CA ALA A 123 -15.31 2.86 -5.37
C ALA A 123 -14.89 4.31 -5.12
N ARG A 124 -14.05 4.84 -6.01
CA ARG A 124 -13.50 6.20 -5.93
C ARG A 124 -13.84 6.98 -7.19
N HIS A 125 -14.51 8.10 -7.04
CA HIS A 125 -14.85 9.01 -8.15
C HIS A 125 -13.74 10.04 -8.31
N GLY A 126 -13.10 10.00 -9.48
CA GLY A 126 -11.95 10.83 -9.81
C GLY A 126 -10.65 10.44 -9.11
N GLU A 127 -9.57 11.06 -9.54
CA GLU A 127 -8.29 10.96 -8.84
C GLU A 127 -8.32 11.75 -7.53
N PRO A 128 -7.52 11.34 -6.50
CA PRO A 128 -7.41 12.13 -5.26
C PRO A 128 -6.91 13.55 -5.54
N GLU A 129 -7.45 14.51 -4.81
CA GLU A 129 -6.90 15.85 -4.81
C GLU A 129 -5.50 15.85 -4.16
N GLY A 130 -4.57 16.56 -4.77
CA GLY A 130 -3.22 16.74 -4.21
C GLY A 130 -2.25 15.57 -4.44
N LEU A 131 -2.52 14.71 -5.43
CA LEU A 131 -1.54 13.71 -5.88
C LEU A 131 -0.19 14.37 -6.08
N LYS A 132 0.84 13.84 -5.45
CA LYS A 132 2.20 14.37 -5.57
C LYS A 132 2.81 14.05 -6.93
N ASN A 133 2.37 12.95 -7.57
CA ASN A 133 2.93 12.45 -8.84
C ASN A 133 4.47 12.39 -8.81
N PHE A 134 5.02 12.16 -7.65
CA PHE A 134 6.45 12.17 -7.44
C PHE A 134 7.03 10.79 -7.79
N PHE A 135 8.13 10.77 -8.52
CA PHE A 135 8.67 9.52 -9.11
C PHE A 135 9.08 8.45 -8.07
N ILE A 136 9.31 8.85 -6.83
CA ILE A 136 9.68 7.93 -5.74
C ILE A 136 8.49 7.55 -4.85
N LEU A 137 7.27 7.99 -5.18
CA LEU A 137 6.07 7.69 -4.42
C LEU A 137 5.08 6.96 -5.31
N HIS A 138 4.55 5.84 -4.81
CA HIS A 138 3.41 5.19 -5.42
C HIS A 138 2.11 5.76 -4.83
N GLU A 139 1.25 6.25 -5.72
CA GLU A 139 -0.12 6.68 -5.44
C GLU A 139 -1.03 6.04 -6.50
N GLY A 140 -1.97 5.19 -6.08
CA GLY A 140 -2.82 4.42 -6.97
C GLY A 140 -3.33 3.13 -6.37
N LEU A 141 -3.58 2.16 -7.23
CA LEU A 141 -3.92 0.80 -6.84
C LEU A 141 -2.71 0.11 -6.22
N VAL A 142 -2.95 -0.59 -5.14
CA VAL A 142 -2.00 -1.51 -4.52
C VAL A 142 -2.72 -2.82 -4.23
N ARG A 143 -2.11 -3.94 -4.60
CA ARG A 143 -2.65 -5.27 -4.29
C ARG A 143 -1.54 -6.28 -4.03
N MET A 144 -1.86 -7.24 -3.18
CA MET A 144 -1.05 -8.42 -2.90
C MET A 144 -1.80 -9.64 -3.41
N THR A 145 -1.14 -10.48 -4.18
CA THR A 145 -1.72 -11.72 -4.70
C THR A 145 -0.73 -12.86 -4.47
N ASP A 146 -1.03 -13.76 -3.55
CA ASP A 146 -0.18 -14.93 -3.22
C ASP A 146 1.29 -14.57 -2.96
N GLY A 147 1.55 -13.43 -2.32
CA GLY A 147 2.88 -12.94 -1.97
C GLY A 147 3.55 -12.05 -3.04
N GLU A 148 2.89 -11.77 -4.15
CA GLU A 148 3.35 -10.82 -5.16
C GLU A 148 2.65 -9.47 -5.03
N LEU A 149 3.43 -8.42 -4.74
CA LEU A 149 2.95 -7.05 -4.69
C LEU A 149 2.86 -6.47 -6.10
N GLN A 150 1.73 -5.83 -6.40
CA GLN A 150 1.53 -5.07 -7.63
C GLN A 150 1.04 -3.67 -7.31
N GLU A 151 1.65 -2.70 -7.97
CA GLU A 151 1.37 -1.28 -7.83
C GLU A 151 1.02 -0.70 -9.21
N THR A 152 -0.14 -0.05 -9.34
CA THR A 152 -0.57 0.58 -10.59
C THR A 152 -1.06 1.99 -10.34
N LYS A 153 -0.44 2.99 -10.97
CA LYS A 153 -0.85 4.39 -10.83
C LYS A 153 -2.24 4.63 -11.43
N TYR A 154 -2.97 5.62 -10.92
CA TYR A 154 -4.30 5.97 -11.45
C TYR A 154 -4.32 6.14 -12.97
N LYS A 155 -3.37 6.89 -13.53
CA LYS A 155 -3.23 7.08 -14.98
C LYS A 155 -3.05 5.79 -15.79
N ASP A 156 -2.40 4.77 -15.19
CA ASP A 156 -2.12 3.51 -15.87
C ASP A 156 -3.34 2.55 -15.76
N ILE A 157 -4.22 2.75 -14.75
CA ILE A 157 -5.51 2.03 -14.64
C ILE A 157 -6.47 2.45 -15.76
N VAL A 158 -6.45 3.72 -16.14
CA VAL A 158 -7.27 4.24 -17.25
C VAL A 158 -6.90 3.59 -18.58
N ASP A 159 -5.64 3.18 -18.73
CA ASP A 159 -5.11 2.55 -19.94
C ASP A 159 -5.24 1.01 -19.95
N TYR A 160 -5.90 0.41 -18.98
CA TYR A 160 -6.15 -1.04 -19.00
C TYR A 160 -6.90 -1.47 -20.28
N PRO A 161 -6.62 -2.67 -20.80
CA PRO A 161 -7.44 -3.22 -21.88
C PRO A 161 -8.89 -3.42 -21.42
N VAL A 162 -9.82 -3.27 -22.35
CA VAL A 162 -11.23 -3.59 -22.09
C VAL A 162 -11.36 -5.10 -21.87
N ASP A 163 -11.85 -5.48 -20.70
CA ASP A 163 -12.16 -6.87 -20.37
C ASP A 163 -13.59 -7.21 -20.86
N ASP A 164 -13.73 -8.28 -21.65
CA ASP A 164 -15.01 -8.69 -22.22
C ASP A 164 -16.09 -9.03 -21.18
N ARG A 165 -15.66 -9.54 -20.01
CA ARG A 165 -16.57 -9.92 -18.93
C ARG A 165 -17.02 -8.71 -18.13
N GLU A 166 -16.08 -7.80 -17.84
CA GLU A 166 -16.33 -6.59 -17.05
C GLU A 166 -16.93 -5.47 -17.92
N ARG A 167 -16.76 -5.55 -19.25
CA ARG A 167 -17.21 -4.57 -20.25
C ARG A 167 -16.70 -3.14 -20.00
N THR A 168 -15.52 -3.05 -19.42
CA THR A 168 -14.81 -1.81 -19.14
C THR A 168 -13.31 -2.11 -19.04
N GLN A 169 -12.49 -1.07 -18.92
CA GLN A 169 -11.06 -1.20 -18.64
C GLN A 169 -10.91 -1.95 -17.32
N ALA A 170 -10.26 -3.11 -17.35
CA ALA A 170 -10.10 -3.92 -16.15
C ALA A 170 -8.90 -4.86 -16.21
N GLU A 171 -8.35 -5.13 -15.02
CA GLU A 171 -7.36 -6.18 -14.81
C GLU A 171 -7.81 -7.08 -13.66
N ARG A 172 -7.88 -8.38 -13.92
CA ARG A 172 -8.33 -9.41 -12.97
C ARG A 172 -7.19 -10.35 -12.61
N LEU A 173 -7.05 -10.64 -11.32
CA LEU A 173 -6.14 -11.67 -10.81
C LEU A 173 -6.86 -12.58 -9.84
N ASP A 174 -6.57 -13.87 -9.94
CA ASP A 174 -7.07 -14.88 -9.02
C ASP A 174 -5.99 -15.15 -7.96
N ALA A 175 -6.30 -14.90 -6.69
CA ALA A 175 -5.49 -15.31 -5.55
C ALA A 175 -5.95 -16.70 -5.10
N THR A 176 -5.01 -17.61 -4.89
CA THR A 176 -5.30 -18.99 -4.49
C THR A 176 -5.34 -19.16 -2.97
N ASN A 177 -4.58 -18.35 -2.24
CA ASN A 177 -4.47 -18.44 -0.79
C ASN A 177 -4.70 -17.10 -0.10
N SER A 178 -3.85 -16.11 -0.36
CA SER A 178 -3.83 -14.88 0.42
C SER A 178 -3.70 -13.64 -0.44
N GLY A 179 -4.10 -12.52 0.10
CA GLY A 179 -3.91 -11.24 -0.54
C GLY A 179 -4.93 -10.19 -0.12
N TRP A 180 -4.80 -9.04 -0.72
CA TRP A 180 -5.63 -7.88 -0.48
C TRP A 180 -5.54 -6.93 -1.68
N ILE A 181 -6.51 -6.01 -1.80
CA ILE A 181 -6.55 -5.02 -2.88
C ILE A 181 -7.13 -3.71 -2.38
N GLY A 182 -6.56 -2.58 -2.80
CA GLY A 182 -7.05 -1.27 -2.42
C GLY A 182 -6.37 -0.12 -3.12
N TYR A 183 -6.58 1.08 -2.61
CA TYR A 183 -5.93 2.29 -3.08
C TYR A 183 -5.08 2.89 -1.98
N THR A 184 -3.92 3.37 -2.38
CA THR A 184 -2.98 4.06 -1.51
C THR A 184 -2.68 5.45 -2.04
N ASP A 185 -2.66 6.40 -1.14
CA ASP A 185 -2.16 7.76 -1.35
C ASP A 185 -0.87 7.94 -0.52
N HIS A 186 -0.32 9.14 -0.41
CA HIS A 186 0.95 9.36 0.28
C HIS A 186 1.01 8.72 1.68
N TYR A 187 0.03 9.02 2.54
CA TYR A 187 0.00 8.53 3.93
C TYR A 187 -1.19 7.63 4.23
N TRP A 188 -2.18 7.61 3.34
CA TRP A 188 -3.48 6.97 3.57
C TRP A 188 -3.63 5.74 2.70
N MET A 189 -4.35 4.77 3.20
CA MET A 189 -4.69 3.58 2.45
C MET A 189 -6.09 3.10 2.80
N THR A 190 -6.79 2.58 1.80
CA THR A 190 -8.04 1.86 1.98
C THR A 190 -7.95 0.54 1.24
N THR A 191 -8.08 -0.57 1.96
CA THR A 191 -7.75 -1.89 1.44
C THR A 191 -8.79 -2.91 1.85
N LEU A 192 -9.33 -3.65 0.88
CA LEU A 192 -10.15 -4.84 1.09
C LEU A 192 -9.25 -6.03 1.41
N ILE A 193 -9.51 -6.69 2.52
CA ILE A 193 -8.74 -7.82 3.01
C ILE A 193 -9.69 -9.01 3.18
N PRO A 194 -9.80 -9.90 2.17
CA PRO A 194 -10.53 -11.16 2.28
C PRO A 194 -9.91 -12.11 3.32
N ASP A 195 -10.56 -13.26 3.55
CA ASP A 195 -10.00 -14.33 4.36
C ASP A 195 -8.68 -14.81 3.76
N GLN A 196 -7.59 -14.72 4.54
CA GLN A 196 -6.23 -15.02 4.09
C GLN A 196 -5.96 -16.52 3.88
N ALA A 197 -6.93 -17.37 4.16
CA ALA A 197 -6.83 -18.82 3.95
C ALA A 197 -7.75 -19.30 2.80
N LYS A 198 -8.40 -18.38 2.09
CA LYS A 198 -9.37 -18.72 1.04
C LYS A 198 -9.03 -18.03 -0.27
N PRO A 199 -9.33 -18.68 -1.41
CA PRO A 199 -9.15 -18.05 -2.71
C PRO A 199 -10.15 -16.90 -2.89
N PHE A 200 -9.74 -15.90 -3.66
CA PHE A 200 -10.61 -14.83 -4.12
C PHE A 200 -10.11 -14.27 -5.45
N ARG A 201 -10.97 -13.53 -6.13
CA ARG A 201 -10.59 -12.76 -7.31
C ARG A 201 -10.49 -11.29 -6.95
N SER A 202 -9.34 -10.69 -7.22
CA SER A 202 -9.16 -9.25 -7.20
C SER A 202 -9.37 -8.68 -8.61
N THR A 203 -10.11 -7.57 -8.70
CA THR A 203 -10.32 -6.88 -9.97
C THR A 203 -10.15 -5.37 -9.78
N SER A 204 -9.30 -4.76 -10.59
CA SER A 204 -9.20 -3.31 -10.71
C SER A 204 -9.90 -2.87 -11.99
N LYS A 205 -10.78 -1.86 -11.92
CA LYS A 205 -11.60 -1.38 -13.03
C LYS A 205 -11.59 0.14 -13.11
N TYR A 206 -11.77 0.64 -14.33
CA TYR A 206 -12.07 2.03 -14.58
C TYR A 206 -13.32 2.18 -15.46
N PHE A 207 -14.22 3.04 -15.06
CA PHE A 207 -15.43 3.39 -15.80
C PHE A 207 -15.33 4.83 -16.31
N ASP A 208 -14.90 5.00 -17.54
CA ASP A 208 -14.67 6.30 -18.17
C ASP A 208 -15.88 7.23 -18.08
N SER A 209 -17.10 6.73 -18.36
CA SER A 209 -18.34 7.52 -18.34
C SER A 209 -18.70 8.14 -17.00
N ARG A 210 -18.07 7.72 -15.90
CA ARG A 210 -18.33 8.18 -14.53
C ARG A 210 -17.08 8.65 -13.82
N ASP A 211 -15.94 8.60 -14.49
CA ASP A 211 -14.62 8.82 -13.87
C ASP A 211 -14.52 8.05 -12.54
N LEU A 212 -14.74 6.72 -12.63
CA LEU A 212 -14.87 5.86 -11.44
C LEU A 212 -13.80 4.78 -11.47
N PHE A 213 -12.91 4.83 -10.50
CA PHE A 213 -11.96 3.77 -10.16
C PHE A 213 -12.61 2.79 -9.18
N GLN A 214 -12.50 1.50 -9.43
CA GLN A 214 -13.10 0.47 -8.60
C GLN A 214 -12.12 -0.68 -8.35
N ALA A 215 -11.91 -1.01 -7.09
CA ALA A 215 -11.18 -2.21 -6.68
C ALA A 215 -12.16 -3.19 -6.04
N GLU A 216 -12.12 -4.44 -6.46
CA GLU A 216 -13.04 -5.49 -6.01
C GLU A 216 -12.29 -6.71 -5.48
N ALA A 217 -12.86 -7.32 -4.44
CA ALA A 217 -12.52 -8.65 -3.98
C ALA A 217 -13.78 -9.50 -3.99
N VAL A 218 -13.80 -10.53 -4.83
CA VAL A 218 -14.94 -11.44 -4.99
C VAL A 218 -14.51 -12.85 -4.55
N MET A 219 -15.18 -13.38 -3.52
CA MET A 219 -14.93 -14.72 -3.02
C MET A 219 -15.71 -15.77 -3.86
N PRO A 220 -15.32 -17.04 -3.80
CA PRO A 220 -16.03 -18.10 -4.48
C PRO A 220 -17.51 -18.17 -4.05
N PRO A 221 -18.41 -18.60 -4.94
CA PRO A 221 -19.81 -18.76 -4.59
C PRO A 221 -20.01 -19.87 -3.57
N GLU A 222 -20.81 -19.58 -2.57
CA GLU A 222 -21.24 -20.54 -1.55
C GLU A 222 -22.67 -20.99 -1.81
N THR A 223 -22.96 -22.27 -1.53
CA THR A 223 -24.31 -22.82 -1.63
C THR A 223 -24.93 -22.85 -0.25
N VAL A 224 -26.07 -22.18 -0.09
CA VAL A 224 -26.81 -22.09 1.16
C VAL A 224 -28.07 -22.95 1.02
N ALA A 225 -28.10 -24.09 1.72
CA ALA A 225 -29.26 -25.01 1.70
C ALA A 225 -30.48 -24.39 2.43
N PRO A 226 -31.71 -24.85 2.14
CA PRO A 226 -32.89 -24.42 2.86
C PRO A 226 -32.74 -24.59 4.38
N GLY A 227 -33.12 -23.56 5.13
CA GLY A 227 -33.04 -23.56 6.60
C GLY A 227 -31.62 -23.44 7.17
N THR A 228 -30.61 -23.18 6.35
CA THR A 228 -29.22 -22.98 6.82
C THR A 228 -28.78 -21.54 6.69
N THR A 229 -27.71 -21.19 7.39
CA THR A 229 -27.05 -19.87 7.34
C THR A 229 -25.60 -20.05 6.91
N THR A 230 -25.14 -19.23 5.97
CA THR A 230 -23.73 -19.08 5.68
C THR A 230 -23.23 -17.73 6.18
N THR A 231 -21.95 -17.67 6.57
CA THR A 231 -21.32 -16.46 7.10
C THR A 231 -19.92 -16.30 6.53
N VAL A 232 -19.62 -15.11 6.04
CA VAL A 232 -18.30 -14.74 5.53
C VAL A 232 -17.83 -13.48 6.24
N THR A 233 -16.61 -13.54 6.75
CA THR A 233 -15.96 -12.39 7.40
C THR A 233 -14.82 -11.89 6.51
N THR A 234 -14.79 -10.61 6.27
CA THR A 234 -13.73 -9.89 5.55
C THR A 234 -13.34 -8.67 6.35
N ARG A 235 -12.19 -8.08 6.05
CA ARG A 235 -11.73 -6.87 6.72
C ARG A 235 -11.57 -5.72 5.73
N LEU A 236 -11.63 -4.51 6.24
CA LEU A 236 -11.37 -3.28 5.52
C LEU A 236 -10.42 -2.45 6.37
N PHE A 237 -9.21 -2.25 5.90
CA PHE A 237 -8.37 -1.20 6.47
C PHE A 237 -8.70 0.12 5.79
N ALA A 238 -8.91 1.18 6.57
CA ALA A 238 -9.16 2.52 6.05
C ALA A 238 -8.53 3.55 7.00
N GLY A 239 -7.22 3.76 6.88
CA GLY A 239 -6.46 4.52 7.85
C GLY A 239 -5.13 5.06 7.35
N ALA A 240 -4.36 5.57 8.30
CA ALA A 240 -2.98 5.99 8.11
C ALA A 240 -2.04 4.79 8.00
N LYS A 241 -1.03 4.87 7.13
CA LYS A 241 0.00 3.83 7.01
C LYS A 241 1.06 4.00 8.09
N GLU A 242 0.67 3.82 9.35
CA GLU A 242 1.62 3.78 10.47
C GLU A 242 2.31 2.43 10.52
N TRP A 243 3.62 2.45 10.65
CA TRP A 243 4.41 1.22 10.55
C TRP A 243 4.09 0.21 11.65
N GLU A 244 3.89 0.68 12.88
CA GLU A 244 3.57 -0.20 14.01
C GLU A 244 2.25 -0.92 13.78
N GLU A 245 1.21 -0.20 13.33
CA GLU A 245 -0.12 -0.71 13.09
C GLU A 245 -0.15 -1.69 11.90
N ILE A 246 0.47 -1.29 10.77
CA ILE A 246 0.57 -2.16 9.60
C ILE A 246 1.34 -3.44 9.93
N LYS A 247 2.41 -3.33 10.73
CA LYS A 247 3.18 -4.47 11.20
C LYS A 247 2.37 -5.36 12.15
N HIS A 248 1.60 -4.78 13.06
CA HIS A 248 0.69 -5.51 13.95
C HIS A 248 -0.32 -6.34 13.14
N TYR A 249 -0.95 -5.74 12.12
CA TYR A 249 -1.90 -6.46 11.27
C TYR A 249 -1.25 -7.58 10.44
N GLU A 250 0.02 -7.43 10.07
CA GLU A 250 0.75 -8.52 9.40
C GLU A 250 1.09 -9.66 10.38
N ASP A 251 1.69 -9.33 11.51
CA ASP A 251 2.27 -10.31 12.43
C ASP A 251 1.21 -11.00 13.31
N GLU A 252 0.22 -10.26 13.82
CA GLU A 252 -0.75 -10.75 14.80
C GLU A 252 -2.11 -11.10 14.15
N GLU A 253 -2.54 -10.29 13.18
CA GLU A 253 -3.82 -10.49 12.48
C GLU A 253 -3.68 -11.31 11.19
N GLY A 254 -2.45 -11.68 10.80
CA GLY A 254 -2.15 -12.57 9.70
C GLY A 254 -2.46 -12.02 8.31
N VAL A 255 -2.41 -10.71 8.10
CA VAL A 255 -2.59 -10.10 6.78
C VAL A 255 -1.28 -10.22 5.99
N ALA A 256 -1.21 -11.20 5.11
CA ALA A 256 0.02 -11.54 4.40
C ALA A 256 0.60 -10.38 3.59
N GLY A 257 1.88 -10.03 3.87
CA GLY A 257 2.61 -9.00 3.14
C GLY A 257 2.03 -7.59 3.30
N PHE A 258 1.33 -7.30 4.42
CA PHE A 258 0.68 -6.01 4.61
C PHE A 258 1.69 -4.88 4.83
N LEU A 259 2.86 -5.19 5.37
CA LEU A 259 3.96 -4.23 5.53
C LEU A 259 4.49 -3.72 4.18
N ASP A 260 4.30 -4.47 3.11
CA ASP A 260 4.67 -4.06 1.75
C ASP A 260 3.67 -3.07 1.12
N SER A 261 2.54 -2.78 1.79
CA SER A 261 1.66 -1.66 1.43
C SER A 261 2.30 -0.29 1.67
N ILE A 262 3.34 -0.22 2.52
CA ILE A 262 4.21 0.95 2.65
C ILE A 262 5.20 0.89 1.49
N ASP A 263 5.22 1.95 0.69
CA ASP A 263 6.11 2.02 -0.47
C ASP A 263 7.59 2.17 -0.04
N TRP A 264 8.30 1.05 0.08
CA TRP A 264 9.71 1.00 0.45
C TRP A 264 10.68 1.40 -0.68
N GLY A 265 10.20 1.49 -1.91
CA GLY A 265 10.98 1.82 -3.10
C GLY A 265 11.92 0.73 -3.57
N TRP A 266 12.71 1.03 -4.59
CA TRP A 266 13.60 0.06 -5.25
C TRP A 266 14.69 -0.52 -4.35
N PHE A 267 15.11 0.22 -3.33
CA PHE A 267 16.12 -0.22 -2.36
C PHE A 267 15.49 -0.74 -1.06
N PHE A 268 14.32 -1.43 -1.15
CA PHE A 268 13.57 -1.92 0.01
C PHE A 268 14.45 -2.73 0.99
N PHE A 269 15.43 -3.48 0.48
CA PHE A 269 16.38 -4.25 1.29
C PHE A 269 17.32 -3.38 2.15
N LEU A 270 17.47 -2.09 1.83
CA LEU A 270 18.14 -1.08 2.65
C LEU A 270 17.13 -0.22 3.41
N THR A 271 16.04 0.14 2.77
CA THR A 271 15.04 1.06 3.33
C THR A 271 14.37 0.47 4.57
N LYS A 272 13.93 -0.80 4.52
CA LYS A 272 13.32 -1.49 5.67
C LYS A 272 14.27 -1.57 6.89
N PRO A 273 15.54 -2.03 6.78
CA PRO A 273 16.47 -2.02 7.92
C PRO A 273 16.80 -0.62 8.44
N ILE A 274 16.94 0.37 7.55
CA ILE A 274 17.21 1.76 7.95
C ILE A 274 16.03 2.32 8.73
N PHE A 275 14.81 2.09 8.27
CA PHE A 275 13.59 2.49 8.97
C PHE A 275 13.50 1.82 10.35
N TRP A 276 13.66 0.50 10.41
CA TRP A 276 13.67 -0.26 11.66
C TRP A 276 14.69 0.29 12.66
N LEU A 277 15.89 0.61 12.18
CA LEU A 277 16.93 1.20 13.03
C LEU A 277 16.54 2.60 13.52
N LEU A 278 16.00 3.45 12.64
CA LEU A 278 15.51 4.78 13.00
C LEU A 278 14.42 4.70 14.08
N HIS A 279 13.46 3.79 13.89
CA HIS A 279 12.37 3.56 14.81
C HIS A 279 12.88 3.16 16.21
N ASN A 280 13.80 2.17 16.30
CA ASN A 280 14.38 1.76 17.59
C ASN A 280 15.20 2.87 18.24
N ILE A 281 15.94 3.67 17.48
CA ILE A 281 16.65 4.83 18.00
C ILE A 281 15.65 5.85 18.56
N ASN A 282 14.54 6.07 17.87
CA ASN A 282 13.50 7.00 18.30
C ASN A 282 12.81 6.54 19.59
N GLN A 283 12.55 5.26 19.75
CA GLN A 283 12.03 4.70 21.00
C GLN A 283 12.98 4.95 22.20
N LEU A 284 14.30 4.93 21.96
CA LEU A 284 15.30 5.19 23.02
C LEU A 284 15.45 6.68 23.33
N ILE A 285 15.46 7.55 22.33
CA ILE A 285 15.76 8.98 22.45
C ILE A 285 14.50 9.80 22.73
N GLY A 286 13.34 9.37 22.20
CA GLY A 286 12.07 10.10 22.32
C GLY A 286 11.99 11.39 21.49
N ASN A 287 12.95 11.62 20.58
CA ASN A 287 12.96 12.78 19.70
C ASN A 287 13.48 12.40 18.31
N MET A 288 12.63 12.58 17.30
CA MET A 288 12.90 12.12 15.95
C MET A 288 14.10 12.85 15.30
N GLY A 289 14.27 14.14 15.55
CA GLY A 289 15.40 14.91 15.04
C GLY A 289 16.75 14.37 15.53
N TRP A 290 16.87 14.09 16.82
CA TRP A 290 18.07 13.47 17.39
C TRP A 290 18.26 12.03 16.91
N SER A 291 17.16 11.31 16.66
CA SER A 291 17.19 9.95 16.13
C SER A 291 17.75 9.91 14.70
N ILE A 292 17.41 10.86 13.86
CA ILE A 292 17.97 10.99 12.51
C ILE A 292 19.48 11.31 12.57
N ILE A 293 19.90 12.18 13.49
CA ILE A 293 21.31 12.47 13.70
C ILE A 293 22.05 11.22 14.16
N GLY A 294 21.50 10.49 15.16
CA GLY A 294 22.04 9.24 15.65
C GLY A 294 22.16 8.17 14.56
N LEU A 295 21.12 7.97 13.77
CA LEU A 295 21.12 7.09 12.60
C LEU A 295 22.24 7.47 11.61
N THR A 296 22.36 8.75 11.31
CA THR A 296 23.39 9.25 10.39
C THR A 296 24.80 8.95 10.90
N LEU A 297 25.05 9.12 12.21
CA LEU A 297 26.32 8.79 12.83
C LEU A 297 26.64 7.29 12.75
N ILE A 298 25.64 6.43 13.02
CA ILE A 298 25.80 4.98 12.93
C ILE A 298 26.13 4.55 11.50
N ILE A 299 25.38 5.03 10.50
CA ILE A 299 25.64 4.72 9.09
C ILE A 299 27.04 5.18 8.67
N LYS A 300 27.42 6.40 9.05
CA LYS A 300 28.77 6.93 8.75
C LYS A 300 29.88 6.17 9.44
N ALA A 301 29.68 5.75 10.69
CA ALA A 301 30.64 4.91 11.41
C ALA A 301 30.83 3.55 10.69
N PHE A 302 29.74 2.96 10.22
CA PHE A 302 29.79 1.70 9.46
C PHE A 302 30.50 1.85 8.11
N LEU A 303 30.34 2.98 7.44
CA LEU A 303 30.98 3.26 6.14
C LEU A 303 32.39 3.83 6.29
N PHE A 304 32.83 4.21 7.49
CA PHE A 304 34.12 4.84 7.72
C PHE A 304 35.33 4.06 7.20
N PRO A 305 35.44 2.71 7.40
CA PRO A 305 36.57 1.93 6.88
C PRO A 305 36.68 2.01 5.34
N LEU A 306 35.55 2.05 4.65
CA LEU A 306 35.51 2.17 3.20
C LEU A 306 35.91 3.58 2.75
N ALA A 307 35.39 4.59 3.40
CA ALA A 307 35.74 5.99 3.16
C ALA A 307 37.24 6.22 3.38
N TYR A 308 37.80 5.72 4.47
CA TYR A 308 39.22 5.81 4.76
C TYR A 308 40.10 5.21 3.66
N LYS A 309 39.78 3.98 3.22
CA LYS A 309 40.50 3.30 2.11
C LYS A 309 40.44 4.12 0.82
N SER A 310 39.30 4.73 0.53
CA SER A 310 39.13 5.57 -0.64
C SER A 310 39.98 6.85 -0.55
N TYR A 311 39.98 7.54 0.59
CA TYR A 311 40.82 8.70 0.80
C TYR A 311 42.31 8.41 0.66
N VAL A 312 42.78 7.29 1.22
CA VAL A 312 44.16 6.81 1.05
C VAL A 312 44.48 6.57 -0.42
N SER A 313 43.57 5.91 -1.15
CA SER A 313 43.77 5.65 -2.59
C SER A 313 43.80 6.97 -3.40
N MET A 314 42.91 7.92 -3.09
CA MET A 314 42.93 9.25 -3.75
C MET A 314 44.20 10.04 -3.44
N ALA A 315 44.70 9.98 -2.20
CA ALA A 315 45.98 10.62 -1.83
C ALA A 315 47.12 10.06 -2.66
N LYS A 316 47.23 8.72 -2.76
CA LYS A 316 48.23 8.06 -3.60
C LYS A 316 48.10 8.45 -5.09
N MET A 317 46.88 8.56 -5.62
CA MET A 317 46.67 9.01 -7.00
C MET A 317 47.19 10.44 -7.24
N LYS A 318 47.02 11.35 -6.26
CA LYS A 318 47.61 12.71 -6.35
C LYS A 318 49.12 12.65 -6.39
N GLU A 319 49.77 11.79 -5.63
CA GLU A 319 51.22 11.60 -5.66
C GLU A 319 51.72 11.09 -7.02
N LEU A 320 50.89 10.37 -7.75
CA LEU A 320 51.23 9.85 -9.09
C LEU A 320 50.97 10.83 -10.22
N GLN A 321 50.33 11.99 -9.99
CA GLN A 321 50.03 12.96 -11.03
C GLN A 321 51.27 13.36 -11.86
N PRO A 322 52.47 13.65 -11.28
CA PRO A 322 53.64 13.99 -12.07
C PRO A 322 54.11 12.87 -13.00
N GLN A 323 53.93 11.62 -12.60
CA GLN A 323 54.28 10.47 -13.44
C GLN A 323 53.26 10.27 -14.56
N MET A 324 51.99 10.54 -14.29
CA MET A 324 50.91 10.49 -15.27
C MET A 324 51.09 11.57 -16.35
N GLU A 325 51.53 12.77 -15.97
CA GLU A 325 51.84 13.85 -16.90
C GLU A 325 53.00 13.50 -17.84
N LYS A 326 54.06 12.92 -17.29
CA LYS A 326 55.18 12.42 -18.10
C LYS A 326 54.78 11.33 -19.09
N LEU A 327 53.90 10.41 -18.66
CA LEU A 327 53.35 9.36 -19.55
C LEU A 327 52.47 9.98 -20.65
N LYS A 328 51.69 11.00 -20.34
CA LYS A 328 50.88 11.72 -21.31
C LYS A 328 51.73 12.45 -22.36
N GLU A 329 52.78 13.13 -21.94
CA GLU A 329 53.75 13.75 -22.83
C GLU A 329 54.49 12.75 -23.72
N ALA A 330 54.89 11.59 -23.16
CA ALA A 330 55.60 10.54 -23.88
C ALA A 330 54.68 9.76 -24.87
N ALA A 331 53.36 9.71 -24.62
CA ALA A 331 52.43 9.07 -25.50
C ALA A 331 51.96 9.96 -26.65
N GLY A 332 52.04 11.30 -26.50
CA GLY A 332 51.54 12.26 -27.49
C GLY A 332 50.09 12.03 -27.85
N GLU A 333 49.77 11.78 -29.12
CA GLU A 333 48.42 11.51 -29.60
C GLU A 333 48.02 10.04 -29.54
N ASP A 334 48.94 9.13 -29.18
CA ASP A 334 48.67 7.68 -29.10
C ASP A 334 47.89 7.32 -27.82
N ARG A 335 46.58 7.26 -27.97
CA ARG A 335 45.63 6.90 -26.87
C ARG A 335 45.86 5.50 -26.33
N GLN A 336 46.25 4.54 -27.17
CA GLN A 336 46.46 3.13 -26.72
C GLN A 336 47.69 3.04 -25.84
N LYS A 337 48.81 3.70 -26.26
CA LYS A 337 50.05 3.74 -25.50
C LYS A 337 49.85 4.46 -24.16
N LEU A 338 49.11 5.55 -24.14
CA LEU A 338 48.73 6.26 -22.91
C LEU A 338 47.94 5.35 -21.95
N GLN A 339 46.91 4.68 -22.45
CA GLN A 339 46.06 3.82 -21.64
C GLN A 339 46.84 2.63 -21.07
N GLN A 340 47.71 2.02 -21.85
CA GLN A 340 48.55 0.91 -21.38
C GLN A 340 49.56 1.41 -20.32
N GLY A 341 50.23 2.51 -20.54
CA GLY A 341 51.19 3.07 -19.57
C GLY A 341 50.52 3.46 -18.26
N MET A 342 49.30 4.03 -18.34
CA MET A 342 48.49 4.34 -17.14
C MET A 342 48.10 3.08 -16.38
N MET A 343 47.67 2.04 -17.06
CA MET A 343 47.32 0.74 -16.40
C MET A 343 48.55 0.09 -15.75
N GLU A 344 49.71 0.14 -16.41
CA GLU A 344 50.94 -0.40 -15.83
C GLU A 344 51.39 0.40 -14.60
N LEU A 345 51.31 1.70 -14.64
CA LEU A 345 51.60 2.58 -13.51
C LEU A 345 50.70 2.27 -12.32
N TYR A 346 49.36 2.16 -12.53
CA TYR A 346 48.45 1.81 -11.47
C TYR A 346 48.68 0.43 -10.87
N LYS A 347 49.04 -0.57 -11.72
CA LYS A 347 49.40 -1.93 -11.24
C LYS A 347 50.72 -1.91 -10.44
N LYS A 348 51.71 -1.18 -10.90
CA LYS A 348 53.01 -1.06 -10.24
C LYS A 348 52.90 -0.41 -8.86
N GLU A 349 52.13 0.65 -8.77
CA GLU A 349 51.93 1.42 -7.51
C GLU A 349 50.79 0.84 -6.64
N LYS A 350 50.16 -0.27 -7.07
CA LYS A 350 49.05 -0.91 -6.38
C LYS A 350 47.90 0.06 -6.04
N VAL A 351 47.58 0.97 -6.94
CA VAL A 351 46.50 1.92 -6.83
C VAL A 351 45.34 1.53 -7.77
N ASN A 352 44.14 1.49 -7.26
CA ASN A 352 42.97 1.23 -8.07
C ASN A 352 42.25 2.57 -8.33
N PRO A 353 42.17 3.07 -9.57
CA PRO A 353 41.50 4.33 -9.89
C PRO A 353 40.00 4.30 -9.56
N ALA A 354 39.35 3.13 -9.60
CA ALA A 354 37.94 2.98 -9.25
C ALA A 354 37.68 3.10 -7.73
N SER A 355 38.72 2.98 -6.88
CA SER A 355 38.52 3.08 -5.42
C SER A 355 38.08 4.47 -4.96
N GLY A 356 38.38 5.51 -5.73
CA GLY A 356 37.98 6.88 -5.42
C GLY A 356 36.46 7.14 -5.58
N CYS A 357 35.83 6.47 -6.54
CA CYS A 357 34.39 6.63 -6.78
C CYS A 357 33.52 5.59 -6.01
N LEU A 358 34.09 4.54 -5.46
CA LEU A 358 33.38 3.48 -4.78
C LEU A 358 32.50 3.95 -3.61
N PRO A 359 32.96 4.86 -2.73
CA PRO A 359 32.09 5.40 -1.67
C PRO A 359 30.86 6.12 -2.21
N ILE A 360 30.99 6.85 -3.31
CA ILE A 360 29.85 7.56 -3.93
C ILE A 360 28.82 6.56 -4.45
N LEU A 361 29.27 5.49 -5.12
CA LEU A 361 28.40 4.45 -5.66
C LEU A 361 27.60 3.73 -4.55
N ILE A 362 28.20 3.50 -3.39
CA ILE A 362 27.53 2.89 -2.24
C ILE A 362 26.64 3.91 -1.50
N GLN A 363 27.06 5.18 -1.48
CA GLN A 363 26.31 6.26 -0.84
C GLN A 363 24.98 6.57 -1.54
N ILE A 364 24.90 6.41 -2.87
CA ILE A 364 23.69 6.71 -3.64
C ILE A 364 22.49 5.87 -3.18
N PRO A 365 22.53 4.52 -3.13
CA PRO A 365 21.42 3.73 -2.60
C PRO A 365 21.04 4.06 -1.16
N ILE A 366 22.02 4.34 -0.30
CA ILE A 366 21.80 4.71 1.09
C ILE A 366 21.08 6.06 1.18
N PHE A 367 21.50 7.04 0.37
CA PHE A 367 20.86 8.34 0.32
C PHE A 367 19.40 8.24 -0.15
N PHE A 368 19.14 7.48 -1.22
CA PHE A 368 17.78 7.24 -1.70
C PHE A 368 16.93 6.52 -0.66
N SER A 369 17.49 5.54 0.05
CA SER A 369 16.78 4.84 1.13
C SER A 369 16.45 5.77 2.30
N LEU A 370 17.40 6.59 2.75
CA LEU A 370 17.16 7.59 3.80
C LEU A 370 16.11 8.62 3.37
N TYR A 371 16.23 9.11 2.13
CA TYR A 371 15.25 10.04 1.58
C TYR A 371 13.85 9.41 1.55
N LYS A 372 13.76 8.14 1.10
CA LYS A 372 12.51 7.40 1.06
C LYS A 372 11.91 7.24 2.46
N VAL A 373 12.70 6.82 3.45
CA VAL A 373 12.27 6.70 4.85
C VAL A 373 11.69 8.02 5.34
N ILE A 374 12.40 9.14 5.18
CA ILE A 374 11.94 10.44 5.65
C ILE A 374 10.66 10.89 4.92
N PHE A 375 10.53 10.56 3.65
CA PHE A 375 9.41 11.03 2.83
C PHE A 375 8.12 10.24 3.05
N VAL A 376 8.19 8.91 3.22
CA VAL A 376 6.98 8.05 3.35
C VAL A 376 6.53 7.86 4.79
N THR A 377 7.35 8.21 5.78
CA THR A 377 7.06 7.97 7.19
C THR A 377 6.11 9.04 7.73
N LEU A 378 4.92 8.61 8.13
CA LEU A 378 3.89 9.49 8.70
C LEU A 378 4.33 10.06 10.06
N GLU A 379 5.01 9.27 10.87
CA GLU A 379 5.53 9.63 12.20
C GLU A 379 6.47 10.84 12.15
N LEU A 380 7.17 11.03 11.02
CA LEU A 380 8.02 12.21 10.79
C LEU A 380 7.21 13.48 10.49
N ARG A 381 5.98 13.36 10.01
CA ARG A 381 5.14 14.51 9.68
C ARG A 381 4.78 15.36 10.90
N HIS A 382 4.60 14.73 12.05
CA HIS A 382 4.20 15.36 13.30
C HIS A 382 5.35 15.45 14.32
N ALA A 383 6.55 15.05 13.93
CA ALA A 383 7.73 15.16 14.79
C ALA A 383 8.05 16.63 15.12
N PRO A 384 8.41 16.95 16.39
CA PRO A 384 8.75 18.29 16.83
C PRO A 384 10.03 18.82 16.18
#